data_c40fbc8454b453b0245aac391067817b
#
_entry.id   c40fbc8454b453b0245aac391067817b
#
_cell.length_a   1.000
_cell.length_b   1.000
_cell.length_c   1.000
_cell.angle_alpha   90.00
_cell.angle_beta   90.00
_cell.angle_gamma   90.00
#
_symmetry.space_group_name_H-M   'P 1'
#
loop_
_entity.id
_entity.type
_entity.pdbx_description
1 polymer ?
#
loop_
_entity_poly.entity_id
_entity_poly.type
_entity_poly.pdbx_seq_one_letter_code
_entity_poly.pdbx_strand_id
1 'polypeptide(L)'
;ELRSPGQFTQAGFEDFNLNYANTLRDGQIMGGNDNPVARSNVCPAVNAPDSPSFHAFCYTVEAEANEQSLVIAGSGEAPEGKGNYADVAISHGDISERGISSKAEFVLREMERRMSFFQSNWASITAVQLYTVYDAHHVLVKEMAERKVLEHGITWHNCRPPVIGLDFEMDCRRVFKENVLP
;
A
#
# COMPACT_ATOMS: atom_id res chain seq x y z
N GLU A 1 0.58 7.28 4.65
CA GLU A 1 -0.65 6.50 4.67
C GLU A 1 -1.84 7.41 4.95
N LEU A 2 -2.85 7.34 4.09
CA LEU A 2 -4.14 7.97 4.31
C LEU A 2 -5.16 6.91 4.71
N ARG A 3 -6.15 7.33 5.49
CA ARG A 3 -7.35 6.54 5.80
C ARG A 3 -8.59 7.29 5.37
N SER A 4 -9.44 6.60 4.62
CA SER A 4 -10.69 7.13 4.08
C SER A 4 -11.91 6.54 4.80
N PRO A 5 -13.05 7.25 4.84
CA PRO A 5 -14.27 6.78 5.51
C PRO A 5 -14.82 5.47 4.94
N GLY A 6 -14.61 5.24 3.66
CA GLY A 6 -15.07 4.06 2.94
C GLY A 6 -14.46 3.98 1.55
N GLN A 7 -14.69 2.86 0.88
CA GLN A 7 -14.18 2.63 -0.47
C GLN A 7 -14.84 3.55 -1.49
N PHE A 8 -14.07 3.97 -2.47
CA PHE A 8 -14.50 4.76 -3.60
C PHE A 8 -14.95 3.86 -4.76
N THR A 9 -15.81 4.38 -5.63
CA THR A 9 -15.86 3.88 -7.00
C THR A 9 -14.53 4.19 -7.71
N GLN A 10 -14.23 3.54 -8.82
CA GLN A 10 -13.00 3.85 -9.58
C GLN A 10 -12.93 5.33 -9.97
N ALA A 11 -14.00 5.89 -10.55
CA ALA A 11 -14.06 7.30 -10.90
C ALA A 11 -13.89 8.22 -9.69
N GLY A 12 -14.55 7.90 -8.55
CA GLY A 12 -14.37 8.65 -7.32
C GLY A 12 -12.96 8.61 -6.77
N PHE A 13 -12.24 7.51 -6.96
CA PHE A 13 -10.83 7.39 -6.58
C PHE A 13 -9.90 8.18 -7.51
N GLU A 14 -10.21 8.23 -8.80
CA GLU A 14 -9.49 9.06 -9.77
C GLU A 14 -9.66 10.55 -9.42
N ASP A 15 -10.87 11.01 -9.11
CA ASP A 15 -11.15 12.36 -8.64
C ASP A 15 -10.43 12.68 -7.32
N PHE A 16 -10.44 11.75 -6.37
CA PHE A 16 -9.70 11.89 -5.13
C PHE A 16 -8.19 12.04 -5.38
N ASN A 17 -7.62 11.22 -6.26
CA ASN A 17 -6.21 11.28 -6.63
C ASN A 17 -5.84 12.61 -7.32
N LEU A 18 -6.71 13.14 -8.18
CA LEU A 18 -6.51 14.43 -8.80
C LEU A 18 -6.47 15.56 -7.76
N ASN A 19 -7.43 15.58 -6.83
CA ASN A 19 -7.48 16.56 -5.76
C ASN A 19 -6.25 16.47 -4.83
N TYR A 20 -5.82 15.24 -4.50
CA TYR A 20 -4.61 15.02 -3.73
C TYR A 20 -3.36 15.55 -4.46
N ALA A 21 -3.22 15.26 -5.76
CA ALA A 21 -2.11 15.78 -6.57
C ALA A 21 -2.11 17.32 -6.65
N ASN A 22 -3.28 17.94 -6.76
CA ASN A 22 -3.41 19.40 -6.74
C ASN A 22 -2.95 19.97 -5.38
N THR A 23 -3.33 19.35 -4.27
CA THR A 23 -2.86 19.77 -2.93
C THR A 23 -1.33 19.70 -2.82
N LEU A 24 -0.69 18.66 -3.39
CA LEU A 24 0.77 18.57 -3.42
C LEU A 24 1.42 19.65 -4.30
N ARG A 25 0.77 20.03 -5.41
CA ARG A 25 1.24 21.12 -6.28
C ARG A 25 1.13 22.47 -5.57
N ASP A 26 0.01 22.74 -4.92
CA ASP A 26 -0.22 23.97 -4.16
C ASP A 26 0.78 24.10 -3.01
N GLY A 27 1.11 22.98 -2.38
CA GLY A 27 2.16 22.87 -1.35
C GLY A 27 3.60 22.88 -1.89
N GLN A 28 3.81 23.03 -3.20
CA GLN A 28 5.11 23.01 -3.87
C GLN A 28 5.94 21.71 -3.63
N ILE A 29 5.24 20.62 -3.31
CA ILE A 29 5.85 19.28 -3.13
C ILE A 29 5.96 18.55 -4.47
N MET A 30 5.00 18.78 -5.37
CA MET A 30 4.93 18.14 -6.69
C MET A 30 5.16 19.18 -7.79
N GLY A 31 6.17 18.95 -8.63
CA GLY A 31 6.45 19.73 -9.83
C GLY A 31 6.15 18.91 -11.09
N GLY A 32 5.40 19.49 -12.04
CA GLY A 32 5.04 18.80 -13.27
C GLY A 32 4.04 17.66 -13.05
N ASN A 33 4.28 16.51 -13.70
CA ASN A 33 3.39 15.34 -13.66
C ASN A 33 3.89 14.20 -12.73
N ASP A 34 5.12 14.31 -12.24
CA ASP A 34 5.72 13.27 -11.43
C ASP A 34 5.40 13.51 -9.95
N ASN A 35 4.70 12.57 -9.33
CA ASN A 35 4.38 12.61 -7.92
C ASN A 35 5.54 11.97 -7.10
N PRO A 36 6.28 12.76 -6.30
CA PRO A 36 7.41 12.25 -5.52
C PRO A 36 6.97 11.52 -4.24
N VAL A 37 5.67 11.53 -3.92
CA VAL A 37 5.15 10.99 -2.67
C VAL A 37 4.59 9.59 -2.88
N ALA A 38 5.26 8.58 -2.32
CA ALA A 38 4.69 7.25 -2.20
C ALA A 38 3.52 7.27 -1.20
N ARG A 39 2.35 6.75 -1.59
CA ARG A 39 1.14 6.81 -0.78
C ARG A 39 0.41 5.47 -0.77
N SER A 40 -0.10 5.09 0.40
CA SER A 40 -1.18 4.12 0.56
C SER A 40 -2.43 4.87 1.00
N ASN A 41 -3.61 4.45 0.54
CA ASN A 41 -4.90 4.95 1.00
C ASN A 41 -5.81 3.76 1.25
N VAL A 42 -6.27 3.57 2.47
CA VAL A 42 -7.05 2.41 2.87
C VAL A 42 -8.29 2.82 3.66
N CYS A 43 -9.25 1.91 3.74
CA CYS A 43 -10.51 2.15 4.40
C CYS A 43 -10.65 1.22 5.62
N PRO A 44 -10.48 1.72 6.86
CA PRO A 44 -10.68 0.93 8.06
C PRO A 44 -12.07 0.33 8.13
N ALA A 45 -12.16 -0.95 8.49
CA ALA A 45 -13.45 -1.63 8.67
C ALA A 45 -14.12 -1.25 9.99
N VAL A 46 -13.32 -0.74 10.95
CA VAL A 46 -13.80 -0.32 12.27
C VAL A 46 -13.18 1.04 12.60
N ASN A 47 -13.94 1.93 13.19
CA ASN A 47 -13.52 3.29 13.55
C ASN A 47 -12.91 4.06 12.38
N ALA A 48 -13.54 3.98 11.21
CA ALA A 48 -13.16 4.79 10.07
C ALA A 48 -13.26 6.29 10.39
N PRO A 49 -12.39 7.14 9.86
CA PRO A 49 -12.47 8.58 10.06
C PRO A 49 -13.70 9.16 9.31
N ASP A 50 -14.21 10.30 9.75
CA ASP A 50 -15.33 10.99 9.08
C ASP A 50 -14.94 11.58 7.71
N SER A 51 -13.67 11.82 7.49
CA SER A 51 -13.10 12.32 6.23
C SER A 51 -11.72 11.72 5.98
N PRO A 52 -11.21 11.73 4.72
CA PRO A 52 -9.86 11.26 4.46
C PRO A 52 -8.83 12.00 5.33
N SER A 53 -8.04 11.23 6.07
CA SER A 53 -7.13 11.75 7.10
C SER A 53 -5.76 11.09 7.04
N PHE A 54 -4.72 11.80 7.47
CA PHE A 54 -3.40 11.20 7.67
C PHE A 54 -3.43 10.24 8.87
N HIS A 55 -2.92 9.04 8.65
CA HIS A 55 -2.63 8.07 9.69
C HIS A 55 -1.13 8.00 10.01
N ALA A 56 -0.31 8.08 8.96
CA ALA A 56 1.14 8.09 9.07
C ALA A 56 1.76 8.88 7.92
N PHE A 57 2.94 9.44 8.12
CA PHE A 57 3.72 10.07 7.08
C PHE A 57 5.22 9.85 7.31
N CYS A 58 5.99 9.83 6.22
CA CYS A 58 7.44 9.81 6.23
C CYS A 58 7.99 11.13 5.70
N TYR A 59 9.12 11.53 6.22
CA TYR A 59 9.87 12.68 5.73
C TYR A 59 11.37 12.40 5.83
N THR A 60 12.14 13.07 5.00
CA THR A 60 13.61 12.96 5.00
C THR A 60 14.23 13.98 5.97
N VAL A 61 15.32 13.58 6.59
CA VAL A 61 16.16 14.44 7.43
C VAL A 61 17.60 14.30 6.97
N GLU A 62 18.41 15.33 7.23
CA GLU A 62 19.87 15.20 7.05
C GLU A 62 20.40 14.09 7.95
N ALA A 63 21.24 13.22 7.37
CA ALA A 63 21.87 12.12 8.10
C ALA A 63 23.27 11.86 7.55
N GLU A 64 24.16 11.44 8.41
CA GLU A 64 25.51 10.98 8.04
C GLU A 64 25.52 9.56 7.47
N ALA A 65 24.36 8.88 7.49
CA ALA A 65 24.23 7.50 7.06
C ALA A 65 24.30 7.36 5.53
N ASN A 66 25.13 6.45 5.05
CA ASN A 66 25.25 6.09 3.65
C ASN A 66 24.20 5.03 3.22
N GLU A 67 23.25 4.70 4.07
CA GLU A 67 22.26 3.68 3.79
C GLU A 67 21.00 4.30 3.19
N GLN A 68 20.47 3.64 2.17
CA GLN A 68 19.28 4.07 1.47
C GLN A 68 18.02 3.81 2.29
N SER A 69 17.19 4.83 2.49
CA SER A 69 15.81 4.68 2.92
C SER A 69 14.87 4.66 1.71
N LEU A 70 13.75 3.99 1.82
CA LEU A 70 12.74 3.94 0.78
C LEU A 70 11.33 3.72 1.34
N VAL A 71 10.34 4.15 0.60
CA VAL A 71 8.93 3.83 0.83
C VAL A 71 8.35 3.32 -0.49
N ILE A 72 7.76 2.14 -0.45
CA ILE A 72 7.03 1.56 -1.57
C ILE A 72 5.54 1.85 -1.36
N ALA A 73 4.95 2.56 -2.30
CA ALA A 73 3.53 2.92 -2.28
C ALA A 73 2.62 1.69 -2.22
N GLY A 74 1.45 1.85 -1.66
CA GLY A 74 0.42 0.81 -1.64
C GLY A 74 0.08 0.28 -3.02
N SER A 75 -0.15 -1.01 -3.10
CA SER A 75 -0.67 -1.68 -4.29
C SER A 75 -1.75 -2.66 -3.91
N GLY A 76 -2.90 -2.52 -4.54
CA GLY A 76 -3.95 -3.55 -4.53
C GLY A 76 -3.70 -4.61 -5.60
N GLU A 77 -4.59 -5.59 -5.67
CA GLU A 77 -4.49 -6.74 -6.57
C GLU A 77 -4.94 -6.45 -8.02
N ALA A 78 -4.64 -5.25 -8.53
CA ALA A 78 -4.96 -4.88 -9.91
C ALA A 78 -3.78 -4.16 -10.58
N PRO A 79 -3.50 -4.45 -11.86
CA PRO A 79 -2.49 -3.72 -12.63
C PRO A 79 -2.87 -2.25 -12.80
N GLU A 80 -1.97 -1.36 -12.43
CA GLU A 80 -2.18 0.09 -12.58
C GLU A 80 -2.31 0.51 -14.04
N GLY A 81 -3.26 1.40 -14.34
CA GLY A 81 -3.46 1.99 -15.68
C GLY A 81 -3.91 1.00 -16.75
N LYS A 82 -4.41 -0.18 -16.39
CA LYS A 82 -4.81 -1.23 -17.34
C LYS A 82 -6.33 -1.31 -17.62
N GLY A 83 -7.09 -0.30 -17.26
CA GLY A 83 -8.53 -0.26 -17.50
C GLY A 83 -9.37 -0.32 -16.23
N ASN A 84 -10.59 -0.83 -16.32
CA ASN A 84 -11.49 -0.91 -15.19
C ASN A 84 -11.04 -2.02 -14.22
N TYR A 85 -10.94 -1.70 -12.94
CA TYR A 85 -10.54 -2.66 -11.91
C TYR A 85 -11.43 -3.91 -11.85
N ALA A 86 -12.73 -3.77 -12.10
CA ALA A 86 -13.63 -4.92 -12.16
C ALA A 86 -13.25 -5.95 -13.24
N ASP A 87 -12.58 -5.52 -14.31
CA ASP A 87 -12.19 -6.38 -15.43
C ASP A 87 -10.77 -6.93 -15.29
N VAL A 88 -9.89 -6.21 -14.56
CA VAL A 88 -8.45 -6.52 -14.52
C VAL A 88 -7.94 -6.97 -13.15
N ALA A 89 -8.73 -6.81 -12.08
CA ALA A 89 -8.35 -7.25 -10.74
C ALA A 89 -8.20 -8.78 -10.69
N ILE A 90 -7.14 -9.22 -10.05
CA ILE A 90 -6.84 -10.64 -9.89
C ILE A 90 -7.92 -11.32 -9.06
N SER A 91 -8.47 -12.40 -9.58
CA SER A 91 -9.55 -13.17 -8.89
C SER A 91 -10.68 -12.27 -8.38
N HIS A 92 -11.12 -11.30 -9.20
CA HIS A 92 -12.16 -10.34 -8.82
C HIS A 92 -13.38 -11.03 -8.22
N GLY A 93 -13.84 -10.59 -7.04
CA GLY A 93 -14.97 -11.13 -6.31
C GLY A 93 -14.73 -12.50 -5.64
N ASP A 94 -13.59 -13.15 -5.86
CA ASP A 94 -13.24 -14.40 -5.18
C ASP A 94 -12.53 -14.10 -3.83
N ILE A 95 -13.25 -14.30 -2.74
CA ILE A 95 -12.77 -14.13 -1.36
C ILE A 95 -12.43 -15.47 -0.69
N SER A 96 -12.42 -16.56 -1.44
CA SER A 96 -11.95 -17.85 -0.94
C SER A 96 -10.46 -17.80 -0.62
N GLU A 97 -9.98 -18.78 0.16
CA GLU A 97 -8.54 -18.94 0.46
C GLU A 97 -7.69 -18.92 -0.82
N ARG A 98 -8.14 -19.58 -1.89
CA ARG A 98 -7.48 -19.59 -3.18
C ARG A 98 -7.49 -18.19 -3.83
N GLY A 99 -8.63 -17.50 -3.81
CA GLY A 99 -8.78 -16.15 -4.35
C GLY A 99 -7.85 -15.16 -3.65
N ILE A 100 -7.83 -15.16 -2.31
CA ILE A 100 -6.96 -14.30 -1.51
C ILE A 100 -5.48 -14.64 -1.74
N SER A 101 -5.11 -15.93 -1.86
CA SER A 101 -3.73 -16.33 -2.22
C SER A 101 -3.30 -15.76 -3.57
N SER A 102 -4.15 -15.83 -4.59
CA SER A 102 -3.83 -15.31 -5.93
C SER A 102 -3.65 -13.78 -5.92
N LYS A 103 -4.50 -13.06 -5.18
CA LYS A 103 -4.39 -11.61 -4.99
C LYS A 103 -3.08 -11.24 -4.28
N ALA A 104 -2.78 -11.92 -3.20
CA ALA A 104 -1.56 -11.72 -2.44
C ALA A 104 -0.30 -12.00 -3.27
N GLU A 105 -0.27 -13.08 -4.06
CA GLU A 105 0.85 -13.40 -4.93
C GLU A 105 1.11 -12.27 -5.94
N PHE A 106 0.05 -11.72 -6.55
CA PHE A 106 0.18 -10.58 -7.45
C PHE A 106 0.78 -9.35 -6.73
N VAL A 107 0.24 -9.00 -5.56
CA VAL A 107 0.69 -7.83 -4.79
C VAL A 107 2.13 -7.99 -4.33
N LEU A 108 2.52 -9.16 -3.84
CA LEU A 108 3.90 -9.46 -3.43
C LEU A 108 4.88 -9.29 -4.60
N ARG A 109 4.54 -9.80 -5.79
CA ARG A 109 5.35 -9.59 -7.00
C ARG A 109 5.44 -8.12 -7.40
N GLU A 110 4.38 -7.36 -7.23
CA GLU A 110 4.38 -5.93 -7.51
C GLU A 110 5.27 -5.16 -6.52
N MET A 111 5.26 -5.51 -5.23
CA MET A 111 6.19 -4.97 -4.24
C MET A 111 7.64 -5.29 -4.64
N GLU A 112 7.94 -6.54 -4.98
CA GLU A 112 9.26 -6.98 -5.44
C GLU A 112 9.73 -6.22 -6.70
N ARG A 113 8.84 -6.04 -7.66
CA ARG A 113 9.10 -5.25 -8.86
C ARG A 113 9.47 -3.80 -8.53
N ARG A 114 8.73 -3.16 -7.64
CA ARG A 114 8.99 -1.78 -7.21
C ARG A 114 10.28 -1.66 -6.40
N MET A 115 10.54 -2.58 -5.49
CA MET A 115 11.79 -2.64 -4.73
C MET A 115 13.01 -2.79 -5.64
N SER A 116 12.90 -3.53 -6.74
CA SER A 116 14.01 -3.74 -7.67
C SER A 116 14.55 -2.46 -8.30
N PHE A 117 13.71 -1.42 -8.49
CA PHE A 117 14.17 -0.11 -8.97
C PHE A 117 15.14 0.57 -7.98
N PHE A 118 15.05 0.23 -6.71
CA PHE A 118 15.91 0.72 -5.65
C PHE A 118 17.04 -0.27 -5.33
N GLN A 119 17.23 -1.34 -6.12
CA GLN A 119 18.18 -2.42 -5.84
C GLN A 119 17.97 -3.02 -4.43
N SER A 120 16.72 -3.08 -3.99
CA SER A 120 16.28 -3.53 -2.67
C SER A 120 15.47 -4.82 -2.77
N ASN A 121 15.32 -5.51 -1.65
CA ASN A 121 14.55 -6.74 -1.53
C ASN A 121 14.00 -6.87 -0.09
N TRP A 122 13.23 -7.92 0.19
CA TRP A 122 12.59 -8.12 1.49
C TRP A 122 13.55 -8.11 2.68
N ALA A 123 14.78 -8.60 2.54
CA ALA A 123 15.76 -8.62 3.62
C ALA A 123 16.22 -7.21 4.05
N SER A 124 15.99 -6.18 3.23
CA SER A 124 16.33 -4.79 3.56
C SER A 124 15.14 -3.99 4.09
N ILE A 125 13.92 -4.53 4.04
CA ILE A 125 12.70 -3.83 4.47
C ILE A 125 12.55 -3.91 5.98
N THR A 126 12.26 -2.79 6.63
CA THR A 126 12.13 -2.69 8.09
C THR A 126 10.68 -2.75 8.57
N ALA A 127 9.70 -2.49 7.69
CA ALA A 127 8.29 -2.58 8.02
C ALA A 127 7.45 -2.95 6.81
N VAL A 128 6.53 -3.88 7.01
CA VAL A 128 5.57 -4.37 6.00
C VAL A 128 4.17 -4.19 6.55
N GLN A 129 3.27 -3.64 5.76
CA GLN A 129 1.87 -3.45 6.10
C GLN A 129 0.99 -4.24 5.15
N LEU A 130 0.05 -4.95 5.72
CA LEU A 130 -0.99 -5.73 5.04
C LEU A 130 -2.35 -5.13 5.35
N TYR A 131 -3.14 -4.90 4.33
CA TYR A 131 -4.49 -4.35 4.43
C TYR A 131 -5.48 -5.31 3.79
N THR A 132 -6.24 -6.00 4.61
CA THR A 132 -7.35 -6.84 4.20
C THR A 132 -8.28 -7.10 5.38
N VAL A 133 -9.56 -7.29 5.12
CA VAL A 133 -10.57 -7.71 6.09
C VAL A 133 -10.83 -9.23 6.04
N TYR A 134 -10.22 -9.90 5.11
CA TYR A 134 -10.37 -11.34 4.90
C TYR A 134 -9.25 -12.11 5.59
N ASP A 135 -9.50 -13.38 5.87
CA ASP A 135 -8.47 -14.25 6.43
C ASP A 135 -7.32 -14.46 5.45
N ALA A 136 -6.13 -14.05 5.86
CA ALA A 136 -4.90 -14.17 5.09
C ALA A 136 -3.80 -14.96 5.83
N HIS A 137 -4.14 -15.71 6.91
CA HIS A 137 -3.14 -16.49 7.66
C HIS A 137 -2.42 -17.51 6.78
N HIS A 138 -3.14 -18.14 5.83
CA HIS A 138 -2.55 -19.06 4.86
C HIS A 138 -1.51 -18.40 3.95
N VAL A 139 -1.70 -17.11 3.61
CA VAL A 139 -0.74 -16.30 2.84
C VAL A 139 0.53 -16.06 3.64
N LEU A 140 0.41 -15.78 4.95
CA LEU A 140 1.57 -15.56 5.82
C LEU A 140 2.47 -16.80 5.87
N VAL A 141 1.86 -17.96 6.07
CA VAL A 141 2.59 -19.22 6.24
C VAL A 141 3.28 -19.66 4.95
N LYS A 142 2.64 -19.48 3.81
CA LYS A 142 3.13 -19.94 2.52
C LYS A 142 3.89 -18.86 1.76
N GLU A 143 3.19 -17.89 1.24
CA GLU A 143 3.76 -16.93 0.29
C GLU A 143 4.75 -15.95 0.94
N MET A 144 4.42 -15.44 2.12
CA MET A 144 5.27 -14.44 2.78
C MET A 144 6.47 -15.07 3.47
N ALA A 145 6.31 -16.25 4.08
CA ALA A 145 7.41 -16.95 4.72
C ALA A 145 8.47 -17.39 3.69
N GLU A 146 8.06 -17.97 2.56
CA GLU A 146 8.98 -18.39 1.49
C GLU A 146 9.79 -17.22 0.92
N ARG A 147 9.19 -16.03 0.83
CA ARG A 147 9.84 -14.79 0.36
C ARG A 147 10.63 -14.05 1.43
N LYS A 148 10.63 -14.55 2.67
CA LYS A 148 11.27 -13.90 3.83
C LYS A 148 10.69 -12.52 4.18
N VAL A 149 9.43 -12.27 3.84
CA VAL A 149 8.71 -11.03 4.16
C VAL A 149 8.57 -10.86 5.68
N LEU A 150 8.55 -11.97 6.42
CA LEU A 150 8.24 -12.00 7.85
C LEU A 150 9.47 -11.79 8.76
N GLU A 151 10.66 -11.59 8.23
CA GLU A 151 11.88 -11.48 9.05
C GLU A 151 11.81 -10.34 10.10
N HIS A 152 11.13 -9.24 9.77
CA HIS A 152 10.90 -8.10 10.67
C HIS A 152 9.44 -8.01 11.17
N GLY A 153 8.65 -9.06 10.92
CA GLY A 153 7.22 -9.07 11.21
C GLY A 153 6.39 -8.29 10.17
N ILE A 154 5.09 -8.30 10.37
CA ILE A 154 4.14 -7.50 9.58
C ILE A 154 3.14 -6.82 10.52
N THR A 155 2.59 -5.70 10.07
CA THR A 155 1.41 -5.11 10.69
C THR A 155 0.21 -5.38 9.79
N TRP A 156 -0.74 -6.16 10.29
CA TRP A 156 -1.99 -6.43 9.58
C TRP A 156 -3.08 -5.49 10.08
N HIS A 157 -3.55 -4.66 9.18
CA HIS A 157 -4.65 -3.73 9.43
C HIS A 157 -5.96 -4.31 8.90
N ASN A 158 -7.00 -4.32 9.73
CA ASN A 158 -8.35 -4.67 9.30
C ASN A 158 -8.96 -3.52 8.48
N CYS A 159 -8.44 -3.36 7.28
CA CYS A 159 -8.80 -2.30 6.33
C CYS A 159 -9.10 -2.91 4.96
N ARG A 160 -9.88 -2.21 4.16
CA ARG A 160 -10.07 -2.51 2.74
C ARG A 160 -9.17 -1.62 1.89
N PRO A 161 -8.70 -2.09 0.73
CA PRO A 161 -8.15 -1.22 -0.30
C PRO A 161 -9.12 -0.09 -0.66
N PRO A 162 -8.66 1.02 -1.26
CA PRO A 162 -9.49 2.22 -1.41
C PRO A 162 -10.60 2.09 -2.46
N VAL A 163 -10.50 1.13 -3.38
CA VAL A 163 -11.46 0.99 -4.49
C VAL A 163 -12.36 -0.22 -4.27
N ILE A 164 -13.66 -0.05 -4.50
CA ILE A 164 -14.65 -1.11 -4.43
C ILE A 164 -14.25 -2.26 -5.37
N GLY A 165 -14.29 -3.48 -4.84
CA GLY A 165 -13.93 -4.70 -5.58
C GLY A 165 -12.47 -5.11 -5.45
N LEU A 166 -11.62 -4.31 -4.76
CA LEU A 166 -10.31 -4.73 -4.32
C LEU A 166 -10.37 -5.22 -2.86
N ASP A 167 -9.65 -6.28 -2.55
CA ASP A 167 -9.75 -7.01 -1.29
C ASP A 167 -8.42 -7.15 -0.54
N PHE A 168 -7.29 -6.92 -1.21
CA PHE A 168 -5.96 -7.11 -0.67
C PHE A 168 -5.00 -6.01 -1.11
N GLU A 169 -4.30 -5.37 -0.19
CA GLU A 169 -3.30 -4.35 -0.48
C GLU A 169 -2.11 -4.50 0.47
N MET A 170 -0.93 -4.13 0.01
CA MET A 170 0.27 -4.03 0.85
C MET A 170 1.06 -2.77 0.51
N ASP A 171 1.80 -2.29 1.49
CA ASP A 171 2.94 -1.40 1.32
C ASP A 171 4.12 -1.87 2.16
N CYS A 172 5.29 -1.32 1.89
CA CYS A 172 6.47 -1.59 2.70
C CYS A 172 7.43 -0.40 2.68
N ARG A 173 8.33 -0.39 3.67
CA ARG A 173 9.33 0.67 3.82
C ARG A 173 10.61 0.19 4.46
N ARG A 174 11.69 0.88 4.17
CA ARG A 174 12.93 0.86 4.92
C ARG A 174 13.16 2.24 5.50
N VAL A 175 13.04 2.38 6.82
CA VAL A 175 13.22 3.61 7.56
C VAL A 175 14.15 3.39 8.76
N PHE A 176 14.92 4.42 9.12
CA PHE A 176 15.89 4.31 10.23
C PHE A 176 15.28 4.64 11.59
N LYS A 177 14.18 5.38 11.57
CA LYS A 177 13.48 5.78 12.78
C LYS A 177 11.99 5.82 12.53
N GLU A 178 11.24 5.27 13.45
CA GLU A 178 9.78 5.33 13.49
C GLU A 178 9.35 5.79 14.87
N ASN A 179 8.42 6.75 14.93
CA ASN A 179 7.85 7.24 16.16
C ASN A 179 6.33 7.05 16.12
N VAL A 180 5.80 6.58 17.21
CA VAL A 180 4.34 6.55 17.42
C VAL A 180 3.96 7.84 18.16
N LEU A 181 3.04 8.59 17.57
CA LEU A 181 2.49 9.79 18.19
C LEU A 181 1.22 9.42 18.98
N PRO A 182 1.01 10.06 20.15
CA PRO A 182 -0.19 9.81 20.98
C PRO A 182 -1.47 10.30 20.33
#